data_3bf903d9fa8562cc940a7fa24b469ee2
#
_entry.id   3bf903d9fa8562cc940a7fa24b469ee2
#
_cell.length_a   1.000
_cell.length_b   1.000
_cell.length_c   1.000
_cell.angle_alpha   90.00
_cell.angle_beta   90.00
_cell.angle_gamma   90.00
#
_symmetry.space_group_name_H-M   'P 1'
#
loop_
_entity.id
_entity.type
_entity.pdbx_description
1 polymer ?
#
loop_
_entity_poly.entity_id
_entity_poly.type
_entity_poly.pdbx_seq_one_letter_code
_entity_poly.pdbx_strand_id
1 'polypeptide(L)'
;RIVNFANCLIGNIRGGMSVALVIACAFFAALSGSAPATVVAIGSMLYADMVKQGYPEDRTAGLLVIAGGLGPVIPPSIIMVLYCTLTGASVTNMFSQGMVIGILIMIVLILEALYYAHKEKWPKAETKHSVGEIGKIFLEAVPALLTPVIILGGIYSGLLTATESAAVACVWAFIAGVFIYK
;
A
#
# COMPACT_ATOMS: atom_id res chain seq x y z
N ARG A 1 -4.43 7.95 -7.30
CA ARG A 1 -3.29 8.79 -6.89
C ARG A 1 -2.16 7.98 -6.27
N ILE A 2 -2.41 7.13 -5.27
CA ILE A 2 -1.40 6.22 -4.68
C ILE A 2 -0.79 5.31 -5.74
N VAL A 3 -1.61 4.73 -6.62
CA VAL A 3 -1.16 3.89 -7.73
C VAL A 3 -0.27 4.67 -8.71
N ASN A 4 -0.65 5.90 -9.05
CA ASN A 4 0.17 6.76 -9.93
C ASN A 4 1.50 7.09 -9.27
N PHE A 5 1.50 7.34 -7.96
CA PHE A 5 2.72 7.55 -7.20
C PHE A 5 3.62 6.31 -7.20
N ALA A 6 3.05 5.12 -6.94
CA ALA A 6 3.79 3.87 -7.00
C ALA A 6 4.39 3.61 -8.40
N ASN A 7 3.65 3.87 -9.46
CA ASN A 7 4.14 3.76 -10.84
C ASN A 7 5.29 4.74 -11.14
N CYS A 8 5.23 5.96 -10.61
CA CYS A 8 6.28 6.96 -10.80
C CYS A 8 7.60 6.61 -10.10
N LEU A 9 7.53 5.97 -8.92
CA LEU A 9 8.72 5.58 -8.15
C LEU A 9 9.62 4.58 -8.88
N ILE A 10 9.06 3.75 -9.77
CA ILE A 10 9.76 2.57 -10.28
C ILE A 10 10.40 2.81 -11.64
N GLY A 11 10.06 3.89 -12.32
CA GLY A 11 10.70 4.29 -13.59
C GLY A 11 10.67 3.19 -14.66
N ASN A 12 11.69 3.18 -15.52
CA ASN A 12 11.78 2.36 -16.73
C ASN A 12 12.40 0.96 -16.47
N ILE A 13 11.98 0.28 -15.40
CA ILE A 13 12.50 -1.04 -15.02
C ILE A 13 11.61 -2.15 -15.62
N ARG A 14 12.21 -3.28 -16.04
CA ARG A 14 11.44 -4.48 -16.41
C ARG A 14 10.63 -4.96 -15.22
N GLY A 15 9.32 -5.20 -15.46
CA GLY A 15 8.41 -5.57 -14.38
C GLY A 15 8.06 -4.42 -13.43
N GLY A 16 8.32 -3.17 -13.84
CA GLY A 16 8.04 -2.00 -13.00
C GLY A 16 6.61 -1.94 -12.48
N MET A 17 5.61 -2.27 -13.31
CA MET A 17 4.22 -2.30 -12.84
C MET A 17 3.95 -3.37 -11.77
N SER A 18 4.66 -4.50 -11.78
CA SER A 18 4.52 -5.51 -10.73
C SER A 18 5.06 -5.01 -9.40
N VAL A 19 6.18 -4.29 -9.42
CA VAL A 19 6.71 -3.63 -8.22
C VAL A 19 5.77 -2.52 -7.75
N ALA A 20 5.22 -1.72 -8.69
CA ALA A 20 4.21 -0.70 -8.38
C ALA A 20 2.96 -1.29 -7.74
N LEU A 21 2.50 -2.46 -8.21
CA LEU A 21 1.37 -3.18 -7.64
C LEU A 21 1.66 -3.55 -6.17
N VAL A 22 2.82 -4.13 -5.87
CA VAL A 22 3.19 -4.50 -4.49
C VAL A 22 3.26 -3.28 -3.58
N ILE A 23 3.90 -2.20 -4.03
CA ILE A 23 4.00 -0.95 -3.27
C ILE A 23 2.61 -0.32 -3.07
N ALA A 24 1.77 -0.29 -4.11
CA ALA A 24 0.41 0.23 -4.01
C ALA A 24 -0.44 -0.60 -3.03
N CYS A 25 -0.29 -1.94 -3.04
CA CYS A 25 -0.93 -2.81 -2.06
C CYS A 25 -0.45 -2.51 -0.64
N ALA A 26 0.85 -2.31 -0.42
CA ALA A 26 1.39 -1.98 0.90
C ALA A 26 0.87 -0.64 1.44
N PHE A 27 0.82 0.40 0.60
CA PHE A 27 0.24 1.68 0.99
C PHE A 27 -1.28 1.59 1.25
N PHE A 28 -2.00 0.86 0.41
CA PHE A 28 -3.44 0.68 0.61
C PHE A 28 -3.73 -0.22 1.82
N ALA A 29 -2.87 -1.20 2.09
CA ALA A 29 -2.92 -2.02 3.29
C ALA A 29 -2.90 -1.16 4.56
N ALA A 30 -1.98 -0.19 4.64
CA ALA A 30 -1.88 0.75 5.75
C ALA A 30 -3.11 1.68 5.89
N LEU A 31 -3.98 1.75 4.89
CA LEU A 31 -5.24 2.50 4.96
C LEU A 31 -6.42 1.60 5.34
N SER A 32 -6.50 0.40 4.75
CA SER A 32 -7.66 -0.48 4.84
C SER A 32 -7.58 -1.50 5.99
N GLY A 33 -6.37 -1.97 6.32
CA GLY A 33 -6.15 -3.05 7.28
C GLY A 33 -6.78 -4.39 6.87
N SER A 34 -7.18 -4.55 5.59
CA SER A 34 -7.99 -5.66 5.09
C SER A 34 -7.44 -6.19 3.77
N ALA A 35 -7.17 -7.51 3.71
CA ALA A 35 -6.70 -8.16 2.49
C ALA A 35 -7.72 -8.12 1.35
N PRO A 36 -9.00 -8.50 1.53
CA PRO A 36 -10.00 -8.43 0.47
C PRO A 36 -10.17 -7.01 -0.09
N ALA A 37 -10.22 -6.00 0.79
CA ALA A 37 -10.35 -4.60 0.37
C ALA A 37 -9.16 -4.17 -0.48
N THR A 38 -7.93 -4.57 -0.10
CA THR A 38 -6.71 -4.26 -0.84
C THR A 38 -6.71 -4.91 -2.22
N VAL A 39 -7.04 -6.22 -2.30
CA VAL A 39 -7.10 -6.95 -3.57
C VAL A 39 -8.12 -6.33 -4.52
N VAL A 40 -9.33 -6.03 -4.04
CA VAL A 40 -10.39 -5.45 -4.86
C VAL A 40 -10.02 -4.05 -5.33
N ALA A 41 -9.53 -3.18 -4.44
CA ALA A 41 -9.22 -1.80 -4.77
C ALA A 41 -8.06 -1.71 -5.76
N ILE A 42 -6.93 -2.36 -5.48
CA ILE A 42 -5.75 -2.30 -6.33
C ILE A 42 -5.93 -3.13 -7.60
N GLY A 43 -6.58 -4.31 -7.50
CA GLY A 43 -6.88 -5.17 -8.64
C GLY A 43 -7.76 -4.49 -9.66
N SER A 44 -8.82 -3.79 -9.25
CA SER A 44 -9.70 -3.04 -10.17
C SER A 44 -8.98 -1.92 -10.92
N MET A 45 -7.88 -1.41 -10.37
CA MET A 45 -7.12 -0.31 -10.97
C MET A 45 -5.98 -0.79 -11.87
N LEU A 46 -5.26 -1.85 -11.49
CA LEU A 46 -3.99 -2.23 -12.13
C LEU A 46 -4.07 -3.53 -12.93
N TYR A 47 -4.87 -4.50 -12.50
CA TYR A 47 -4.85 -5.85 -13.07
C TYR A 47 -5.11 -5.86 -14.58
N ALA A 48 -6.22 -5.25 -15.02
CA ALA A 48 -6.60 -5.23 -16.42
C ALA A 48 -5.57 -4.50 -17.31
N ASP A 49 -4.98 -3.44 -16.80
CA ASP A 49 -3.98 -2.67 -17.54
C ASP A 49 -2.63 -3.41 -17.62
N MET A 50 -2.25 -4.14 -16.58
CA MET A 50 -1.07 -5.01 -16.61
C MET A 50 -1.21 -6.12 -17.65
N VAL A 51 -2.35 -6.81 -17.66
CA VAL A 51 -2.62 -7.88 -18.63
C VAL A 51 -2.61 -7.32 -20.07
N LYS A 52 -3.23 -6.17 -20.32
CA LYS A 52 -3.20 -5.50 -21.64
C LYS A 52 -1.79 -5.11 -22.08
N GLN A 53 -0.90 -4.78 -21.15
CA GLN A 53 0.50 -4.48 -21.44
C GLN A 53 1.38 -5.72 -21.65
N GLY A 54 0.81 -6.92 -21.56
CA GLY A 54 1.51 -8.17 -21.82
C GLY A 54 2.15 -8.83 -20.60
N TYR A 55 1.74 -8.45 -19.39
CA TYR A 55 2.10 -9.19 -18.18
C TYR A 55 1.32 -10.51 -18.12
N PRO A 56 1.95 -11.63 -17.72
CA PRO A 56 1.27 -12.92 -17.61
C PRO A 56 0.10 -12.85 -16.61
N GLU A 57 -1.07 -13.27 -17.05
CA GLU A 57 -2.32 -13.16 -16.29
C GLU A 57 -2.24 -13.88 -14.94
N ASP A 58 -1.80 -15.15 -14.96
CA ASP A 58 -1.68 -15.99 -13.75
C ASP A 58 -0.70 -15.39 -12.73
N ARG A 59 0.44 -14.86 -13.21
CA ARG A 59 1.44 -14.25 -12.35
C ARG A 59 0.93 -12.95 -11.74
N THR A 60 0.25 -12.14 -12.55
CA THR A 60 -0.32 -10.87 -12.09
C THR A 60 -1.41 -11.10 -11.06
N ALA A 61 -2.30 -12.07 -11.28
CA ALA A 61 -3.34 -12.44 -10.33
C ALA A 61 -2.74 -12.99 -9.02
N GLY A 62 -1.77 -13.91 -9.12
CA GLY A 62 -1.09 -14.47 -7.96
C GLY A 62 -0.39 -13.41 -7.13
N LEU A 63 0.39 -12.52 -7.77
CA LEU A 63 1.08 -11.43 -7.10
C LEU A 63 0.11 -10.46 -6.41
N LEU A 64 -1.01 -10.12 -7.08
CA LEU A 64 -2.05 -9.26 -6.52
C LEU A 64 -2.67 -9.86 -5.24
N VAL A 65 -3.01 -11.15 -5.27
CA VAL A 65 -3.62 -11.84 -4.13
C VAL A 65 -2.65 -11.89 -2.94
N ILE A 66 -1.39 -12.26 -3.20
CA ILE A 66 -0.37 -12.34 -2.15
C ILE A 66 -0.03 -10.95 -1.60
N ALA A 67 0.14 -9.96 -2.48
CA ALA A 67 0.41 -8.57 -2.06
C ALA A 67 -0.79 -7.97 -1.29
N GLY A 68 -2.02 -8.33 -1.63
CA GLY A 68 -3.20 -7.98 -0.86
C GLY A 68 -3.18 -8.53 0.57
N GLY A 69 -2.51 -9.68 0.78
CA GLY A 69 -2.25 -10.25 2.09
C GLY A 69 -1.41 -9.37 3.04
N LEU A 70 -0.79 -8.30 2.54
CA LEU A 70 -0.16 -7.27 3.37
C LEU A 70 -1.18 -6.49 4.22
N GLY A 71 -2.47 -6.45 3.82
CA GLY A 71 -3.53 -5.73 4.53
C GLY A 71 -3.62 -6.04 6.04
N PRO A 72 -3.74 -7.30 6.44
CA PRO A 72 -3.77 -7.65 7.86
C PRO A 72 -2.40 -7.60 8.56
N VAL A 73 -1.30 -7.41 7.83
CA VAL A 73 0.07 -7.44 8.39
C VAL A 73 0.64 -6.04 8.58
N ILE A 74 0.47 -5.15 7.59
CA ILE A 74 0.94 -3.76 7.69
C ILE A 74 -0.06 -2.96 8.55
N PRO A 75 0.37 -2.36 9.66
CA PRO A 75 -0.52 -1.56 10.50
C PRO A 75 -0.92 -0.23 9.84
N PRO A 76 -2.11 0.32 10.20
CA PRO A 76 -3.07 -0.24 11.15
C PRO A 76 -3.86 -1.42 10.56
N SER A 77 -4.01 -2.48 11.34
CA SER A 77 -4.68 -3.72 10.93
C SER A 77 -5.88 -4.02 11.83
N ILE A 78 -7.04 -4.30 11.21
CA ILE A 78 -8.28 -4.64 11.92
C ILE A 78 -8.07 -5.90 12.78
N ILE A 79 -7.41 -6.92 12.23
CA ILE A 79 -7.19 -8.21 12.92
C ILE A 79 -6.26 -8.02 14.12
N MET A 80 -5.21 -7.19 13.99
CA MET A 80 -4.29 -6.91 15.11
C MET A 80 -5.00 -6.18 16.25
N VAL A 81 -5.84 -5.19 15.96
CA VAL A 81 -6.62 -4.46 16.97
C VAL A 81 -7.58 -5.42 17.67
N LEU A 82 -8.32 -6.25 16.92
CA LEU A 82 -9.23 -7.24 17.47
C LEU A 82 -8.50 -8.23 18.39
N TYR A 83 -7.36 -8.75 17.94
CA TYR A 83 -6.53 -9.64 18.76
C TYR A 83 -6.10 -8.97 20.07
N CYS A 84 -5.60 -7.75 20.00
CA CYS A 84 -5.17 -7.01 21.20
C CYS A 84 -6.34 -6.76 22.18
N THR A 85 -7.54 -6.46 21.65
CA THR A 85 -8.74 -6.25 22.49
C THR A 85 -9.16 -7.52 23.24
N LEU A 86 -9.03 -8.69 22.60
CA LEU A 86 -9.40 -9.97 23.18
C LEU A 86 -8.36 -10.51 24.16
N THR A 87 -7.08 -10.26 23.92
CA THR A 87 -5.97 -10.82 24.70
C THR A 87 -5.37 -9.87 25.71
N GLY A 88 -5.69 -8.58 25.66
CA GLY A 88 -5.04 -7.55 26.46
C GLY A 88 -3.61 -7.21 26.01
N ALA A 89 -3.18 -7.70 24.84
CA ALA A 89 -1.86 -7.38 24.30
C ALA A 89 -1.75 -5.91 23.88
N SER A 90 -0.54 -5.35 23.94
CA SER A 90 -0.29 -3.96 23.53
C SER A 90 -0.43 -3.78 22.02
N VAL A 91 -1.34 -2.89 21.60
CA VAL A 91 -1.54 -2.51 20.20
C VAL A 91 -0.26 -1.91 19.61
N THR A 92 0.43 -1.06 20.37
CA THR A 92 1.68 -0.42 19.94
C THR A 92 2.77 -1.44 19.63
N ASN A 93 2.95 -2.45 20.50
CA ASN A 93 3.93 -3.50 20.28
C ASN A 93 3.55 -4.38 19.09
N MET A 94 2.26 -4.74 18.97
CA MET A 94 1.75 -5.55 17.85
C MET A 94 1.96 -4.83 16.51
N PHE A 95 1.65 -3.55 16.45
CA PHE A 95 1.83 -2.74 15.24
C PHE A 95 3.31 -2.56 14.88
N SER A 96 4.19 -2.36 15.88
CA SER A 96 5.63 -2.25 15.63
C SER A 96 6.20 -3.53 15.01
N GLN A 97 5.81 -4.69 15.51
CA GLN A 97 6.24 -5.98 14.96
C GLN A 97 5.63 -6.24 13.58
N GLY A 98 4.34 -5.94 13.40
CA GLY A 98 3.65 -6.07 12.13
C GLY A 98 4.26 -5.20 11.03
N MET A 99 4.69 -3.98 11.36
CA MET A 99 5.40 -3.10 10.42
C MET A 99 6.69 -3.73 9.91
N VAL A 100 7.52 -4.27 10.80
CA VAL A 100 8.78 -4.92 10.41
C VAL A 100 8.52 -6.13 9.52
N ILE A 101 7.58 -7.01 9.91
CA ILE A 101 7.23 -8.20 9.13
C ILE A 101 6.61 -7.82 7.79
N GLY A 102 5.71 -6.83 7.76
CA GLY A 102 5.08 -6.35 6.54
C GLY A 102 6.09 -5.79 5.53
N ILE A 103 7.07 -5.01 6.00
CA ILE A 103 8.15 -4.49 5.15
C ILE A 103 9.02 -5.66 4.62
N LEU A 104 9.34 -6.64 5.45
CA LEU A 104 10.10 -7.81 5.00
C LEU A 104 9.36 -8.59 3.90
N ILE A 105 8.06 -8.85 4.09
CA ILE A 105 7.23 -9.52 3.08
C ILE A 105 7.18 -8.68 1.81
N MET A 106 6.96 -7.37 1.91
CA MET A 106 6.94 -6.46 0.76
C MET A 106 8.25 -6.53 -0.04
N ILE A 107 9.41 -6.53 0.64
CA ILE A 107 10.72 -6.64 -0.02
C ILE A 107 10.85 -7.98 -0.75
N VAL A 108 10.46 -9.08 -0.11
CA VAL A 108 10.51 -10.42 -0.73
C VAL A 108 9.63 -10.47 -1.98
N LEU A 109 8.40 -9.93 -1.92
CA LEU A 109 7.50 -9.88 -3.08
C LEU A 109 8.05 -9.01 -4.22
N ILE A 110 8.71 -7.90 -3.91
CA ILE A 110 9.38 -7.07 -4.91
C ILE A 110 10.53 -7.84 -5.57
N LEU A 111 11.35 -8.52 -4.80
CA LEU A 111 12.45 -9.33 -5.32
C LEU A 111 11.95 -10.47 -6.21
N GLU A 112 10.88 -11.16 -5.79
CA GLU A 112 10.22 -12.20 -6.57
C GLU A 112 9.67 -11.64 -7.88
N ALA A 113 8.95 -10.52 -7.84
CA ALA A 113 8.41 -9.86 -9.03
C ALA A 113 9.50 -9.47 -10.02
N LEU A 114 10.62 -8.92 -9.54
CA LEU A 114 11.77 -8.57 -10.37
C LEU A 114 12.47 -9.81 -10.96
N TYR A 115 12.60 -10.88 -10.18
CA TYR A 115 13.17 -12.13 -10.64
C TYR A 115 12.38 -12.71 -11.83
N TYR A 116 11.06 -12.84 -11.68
CA TYR A 116 10.20 -13.33 -12.76
C TYR A 116 10.14 -12.36 -13.95
N ALA A 117 10.13 -11.07 -13.71
CA ALA A 117 10.17 -10.07 -14.76
C ALA A 117 11.42 -10.19 -15.65
N HIS A 118 12.57 -10.50 -15.09
CA HIS A 118 13.79 -10.74 -15.85
C HIS A 118 13.79 -12.09 -16.55
N LYS A 119 13.36 -13.15 -15.87
CA LYS A 119 13.33 -14.53 -16.39
C LYS A 119 12.35 -14.68 -17.54
N GLU A 120 11.16 -14.13 -17.41
CA GLU A 120 10.08 -14.25 -18.38
C GLU A 120 10.01 -13.06 -19.36
N LYS A 121 10.99 -12.14 -19.28
CA LYS A 121 11.13 -10.96 -20.16
C LYS A 121 9.87 -10.06 -20.19
N TRP A 122 9.30 -9.79 -19.02
CA TRP A 122 8.11 -8.95 -18.92
C TRP A 122 8.32 -7.56 -19.51
N PRO A 123 7.25 -6.85 -19.92
CA PRO A 123 7.35 -5.53 -20.50
C PRO A 123 8.01 -4.53 -19.57
N LYS A 124 8.63 -3.52 -20.17
CA LYS A 124 9.12 -2.35 -19.43
C LYS A 124 8.01 -1.31 -19.39
N ALA A 125 7.89 -0.59 -18.28
CA ALA A 125 7.02 0.58 -18.23
C ALA A 125 7.53 1.64 -19.22
N GLU A 126 6.66 2.09 -20.13
CA GLU A 126 7.03 3.09 -21.15
C GLU A 126 7.01 4.53 -20.64
N THR A 127 6.57 4.75 -19.40
CA THR A 127 6.39 6.09 -18.83
C THR A 127 7.68 6.61 -18.20
N LYS A 128 8.33 7.52 -18.90
CA LYS A 128 9.39 8.37 -18.32
C LYS A 128 8.72 9.57 -17.65
N HIS A 129 8.62 9.55 -16.34
CA HIS A 129 8.17 10.75 -15.60
C HIS A 129 9.37 11.67 -15.34
N SER A 130 9.19 12.95 -15.58
CA SER A 130 10.16 13.97 -15.18
C SER A 130 10.19 14.10 -13.66
N VAL A 131 11.35 14.48 -13.10
CA VAL A 131 11.50 14.70 -11.65
C VAL A 131 10.46 15.68 -11.11
N GLY A 132 10.10 16.70 -11.90
CA GLY A 132 9.04 17.65 -11.55
C GLY A 132 7.63 17.03 -11.51
N GLU A 133 7.34 16.08 -12.39
CA GLU A 133 6.06 15.35 -12.40
C GLU A 133 5.97 14.40 -11.19
N ILE A 134 7.06 13.74 -10.84
CA ILE A 134 7.13 12.88 -9.63
C ILE A 134 6.81 13.69 -8.38
N GLY A 135 7.39 14.90 -8.25
CA GLY A 135 7.12 15.80 -7.13
C GLY A 135 5.63 16.23 -7.06
N LYS A 136 5.01 16.51 -8.19
CA LYS A 136 3.59 16.88 -8.25
C LYS A 136 2.68 15.69 -7.85
N ILE A 137 2.94 14.51 -8.39
CA ILE A 137 2.18 13.30 -8.08
C ILE A 137 2.35 12.91 -6.60
N PHE A 138 3.56 13.09 -6.04
CA PHE A 138 3.81 12.91 -4.61
C PHE A 138 2.95 13.87 -3.78
N LEU A 139 2.97 15.16 -4.08
CA LEU A 139 2.16 16.17 -3.37
C LEU A 139 0.65 15.87 -3.44
N GLU A 140 0.18 15.35 -4.56
CA GLU A 140 -1.23 14.91 -4.70
C GLU A 140 -1.54 13.65 -3.86
N ALA A 141 -0.55 12.80 -3.59
CA ALA A 141 -0.70 11.61 -2.76
C ALA A 141 -0.56 11.90 -1.25
N VAL A 142 0.14 12.97 -0.87
CA VAL A 142 0.43 13.34 0.53
C VAL A 142 -0.81 13.32 1.43
N PRO A 143 -1.96 13.93 1.09
CA PRO A 143 -3.12 13.92 1.98
C PRO A 143 -3.64 12.50 2.29
N ALA A 144 -3.57 11.58 1.31
CA ALA A 144 -3.93 10.18 1.54
C ALA A 144 -2.88 9.46 2.39
N LEU A 145 -1.59 9.70 2.14
CA LEU A 145 -0.48 9.11 2.89
C LEU A 145 -0.40 9.62 4.33
N LEU A 146 -0.93 10.80 4.62
CA LEU A 146 -1.01 11.33 5.99
C LEU A 146 -1.97 10.54 6.88
N THR A 147 -2.98 9.88 6.33
CA THR A 147 -3.95 9.11 7.12
C THR A 147 -3.28 8.04 7.99
N PRO A 148 -2.49 7.09 7.44
CA PRO A 148 -1.78 6.12 8.27
C PRO A 148 -0.74 6.77 9.18
N VAL A 149 -0.12 7.88 8.78
CA VAL A 149 0.85 8.62 9.61
C VAL A 149 0.16 9.21 10.85
N ILE A 150 -1.05 9.75 10.70
CA ILE A 150 -1.86 10.27 11.81
C ILE A 150 -2.20 9.13 12.78
N ILE A 151 -2.66 7.98 12.27
CA ILE A 151 -3.04 6.85 13.11
C ILE A 151 -1.83 6.32 13.88
N LEU A 152 -0.77 5.98 13.17
CA LEU A 152 0.43 5.40 13.78
C LEU A 152 1.16 6.42 14.68
N GLY A 153 1.25 7.67 14.26
CA GLY A 153 1.84 8.73 15.04
C GLY A 153 1.09 8.97 16.36
N GLY A 154 -0.24 8.99 16.33
CA GLY A 154 -1.07 9.10 17.52
C GLY A 154 -0.86 7.94 18.51
N ILE A 155 -0.81 6.71 18.00
CA ILE A 155 -0.62 5.50 18.82
C ILE A 155 0.82 5.40 19.36
N TYR A 156 1.83 5.61 18.50
CA TYR A 156 3.24 5.46 18.90
C TYR A 156 3.73 6.57 19.84
N SER A 157 3.13 7.77 19.75
CA SER A 157 3.41 8.85 20.71
C SER A 157 2.82 8.58 22.11
N GLY A 158 1.92 7.60 22.24
CA GLY A 158 1.20 7.32 23.47
C GLY A 158 0.14 8.37 23.83
N LEU A 159 -0.11 9.36 22.95
CA LEU A 159 -1.09 10.43 23.19
C LEU A 159 -2.52 9.96 22.93
N LEU A 160 -2.71 9.03 21.98
CA LEU A 160 -4.02 8.57 21.56
C LEU A 160 -4.10 7.03 21.60
N THR A 161 -5.26 6.54 21.97
CA THR A 161 -5.62 5.13 21.78
C THR A 161 -5.86 4.82 20.32
N ALA A 162 -5.91 3.55 19.95
CA ALA A 162 -6.21 3.13 18.57
C ALA A 162 -7.56 3.69 18.08
N THR A 163 -8.58 3.74 18.95
CA THR A 163 -9.90 4.25 18.63
C THR A 163 -9.91 5.77 18.42
N GLU A 164 -9.23 6.50 19.29
CA GLU A 164 -9.10 7.96 19.16
C GLU A 164 -8.30 8.35 17.92
N SER A 165 -7.20 7.64 17.64
CA SER A 165 -6.42 7.84 16.40
C SER A 165 -7.25 7.59 15.14
N ALA A 166 -8.12 6.56 15.15
CA ALA A 166 -9.03 6.29 14.05
C ALA A 166 -10.06 7.41 13.88
N ALA A 167 -10.60 7.97 14.97
CA ALA A 167 -11.54 9.09 14.92
C ALA A 167 -10.88 10.34 14.30
N VAL A 168 -9.64 10.68 14.73
CA VAL A 168 -8.87 11.79 14.14
C VAL A 168 -8.60 11.55 12.66
N ALA A 169 -8.26 10.33 12.27
CA ALA A 169 -8.04 9.97 10.87
C ALA A 169 -9.31 10.09 10.02
N CYS A 170 -10.49 9.76 10.55
CA CYS A 170 -11.78 9.97 9.88
C CYS A 170 -12.05 11.46 9.63
N VAL A 171 -11.80 12.33 10.61
CA VAL A 171 -11.93 13.79 10.47
C VAL A 171 -10.95 14.29 9.39
N TRP A 172 -9.70 13.83 9.44
CA TRP A 172 -8.71 14.16 8.41
C TRP A 172 -9.14 13.71 7.02
N ALA A 173 -9.61 12.46 6.88
CA ALA A 173 -10.08 11.92 5.60
C ALA A 173 -11.26 12.72 5.03
N PHE A 174 -12.19 13.16 5.90
CA PHE A 174 -13.30 14.04 5.51
C PHE A 174 -12.79 15.39 5.00
N ILE A 175 -11.86 16.04 5.73
CA ILE A 175 -11.26 17.31 5.31
C ILE A 175 -10.52 17.15 3.98
N ALA A 176 -9.70 16.11 3.86
CA ALA A 176 -8.94 15.83 2.65
C ALA A 176 -9.89 15.56 1.45
N GLY A 177 -10.96 14.79 1.65
CA GLY A 177 -11.92 14.46 0.61
C GLY A 177 -12.71 15.67 0.12
N VAL A 178 -13.20 16.51 1.03
CA VAL A 178 -14.08 17.64 0.69
C VAL A 178 -13.30 18.88 0.22
N PHE A 179 -12.18 19.19 0.87
CA PHE A 179 -11.48 20.47 0.63
C PHE A 179 -10.24 20.33 -0.25
N ILE A 180 -9.56 19.18 -0.23
CA ILE A 180 -8.30 19.01 -0.97
C ILE A 180 -8.56 18.27 -2.29
N TYR A 181 -9.40 17.25 -2.26
CA TYR A 181 -9.62 16.39 -3.43
C TYR A 181 -10.84 16.77 -4.30
N LYS A 182 -11.54 17.82 -3.96
CA LYS A 182 -12.74 18.32 -4.69
C LYS A 182 -13.05 17.64 -5.98
#